data_3b4f707923ab925b140b28a35cdc8fc6
#
_entry.id   3b4f707923ab925b140b28a35cdc8fc6
#
_cell.length_a   1.000
_cell.length_b   1.000
_cell.length_c   1.000
_cell.angle_alpha   90.00
_cell.angle_beta   90.00
_cell.angle_gamma   90.00
#
_symmetry.space_group_name_H-M   'P 1'
#
loop_
_entity.id
_entity.type
_entity.pdbx_description
1 polymer ?
#
loop_
_entity_poly.entity_id
_entity_poly.type
_entity_poly.pdbx_seq_one_letter_code
_entity_poly.pdbx_strand_id
1 'polypeptide(L)'
;MTLGAALLLTTGAAAQADDFIVYSPYVTATQTEIELRGYRYDDARANFKDGNAAEVSISHAFIDWWKPEIYLAKYERAPGSAGRLIGYEFENTFQLTQQGEYWADVGFLASYEHTTVAGAPDAVEFGPLVEKTTGRFAQTFNFIWEKQVRAGASGKYEFRYTYSGTYTVSAALRPGLEAYARSSDHAYQAGPIVAGEWHIPSTTRNLEYRVGVLLGVNAMAPRRTWLAQVEYEFF
;
A
#
# COMPACT_ATOMS: atom_id res chain seq x y z
N MET A 1 -2.95 -46.76 21.89
CA MET A 1 -2.63 -46.07 20.64
C MET A 1 -3.48 -44.80 20.61
N THR A 2 -2.93 -43.66 21.01
CA THR A 2 -3.57 -42.34 21.00
C THR A 2 -3.12 -41.63 19.74
N LEU A 3 -3.99 -41.45 18.75
CA LEU A 3 -3.75 -40.60 17.60
C LEU A 3 -3.75 -39.13 18.07
N GLY A 4 -2.58 -38.52 18.09
CA GLY A 4 -2.45 -37.06 18.22
C GLY A 4 -2.84 -36.40 16.91
N ALA A 5 -3.97 -35.69 16.91
CA ALA A 5 -4.31 -34.78 15.80
C ALA A 5 -3.36 -33.58 15.83
N ALA A 6 -2.44 -33.51 14.89
CA ALA A 6 -1.64 -32.32 14.64
C ALA A 6 -2.58 -31.24 14.06
N LEU A 7 -2.89 -30.24 14.87
CA LEU A 7 -3.57 -29.03 14.43
C LEU A 7 -2.57 -28.23 13.58
N LEU A 8 -2.67 -28.34 12.27
CA LEU A 8 -1.99 -27.45 11.33
C LEU A 8 -2.61 -26.06 11.47
N LEU A 9 -2.00 -25.23 12.31
CA LEU A 9 -2.24 -23.80 12.31
C LEU A 9 -1.69 -23.28 10.97
N THR A 10 -2.56 -23.14 9.98
CA THR A 10 -2.28 -22.29 8.82
C THR A 10 -2.27 -20.86 9.35
N THR A 11 -1.10 -20.33 9.63
CA THR A 11 -0.93 -18.90 9.81
C THR A 11 -1.21 -18.26 8.45
N GLY A 12 -2.46 -17.88 8.20
CA GLY A 12 -2.76 -16.98 7.11
C GLY A 12 -1.92 -15.73 7.32
N ALA A 13 -1.15 -15.33 6.33
CA ALA A 13 -0.47 -14.05 6.36
C ALA A 13 -1.53 -12.98 6.65
N ALA A 14 -1.35 -12.22 7.71
CA ALA A 14 -2.22 -11.10 8.00
C ALA A 14 -1.99 -10.07 6.89
N ALA A 15 -3.06 -9.57 6.29
CA ALA A 15 -2.96 -8.48 5.33
C ALA A 15 -2.46 -7.23 6.05
N GLN A 16 -1.46 -6.57 5.49
CA GLN A 16 -0.87 -5.35 6.04
C GLN A 16 -1.51 -4.12 5.38
N ALA A 17 -1.35 -2.91 5.94
CA ALA A 17 -1.97 -1.71 5.40
C ALA A 17 -1.38 -1.29 4.05
N ASP A 18 -0.14 -1.66 3.78
CA ASP A 18 0.56 -1.52 2.51
C ASP A 18 0.06 -2.46 1.39
N ASP A 19 -0.77 -3.45 1.73
CA ASP A 19 -1.45 -4.28 0.72
C ASP A 19 -2.39 -3.48 -0.21
N PHE A 20 -2.85 -2.29 0.21
CA PHE A 20 -3.81 -1.47 -0.53
C PHE A 20 -3.28 -0.08 -0.86
N ILE A 21 -2.02 -0.01 -1.31
CA ILE A 21 -1.40 1.20 -1.82
C ILE A 21 -1.03 1.06 -3.29
N VAL A 22 -1.12 2.19 -4.01
CA VAL A 22 -0.55 2.37 -5.34
C VAL A 22 0.46 3.49 -5.25
N TYR A 23 1.72 3.13 -5.35
CA TYR A 23 2.85 4.06 -5.27
C TYR A 23 3.03 4.84 -6.56
N SER A 24 3.23 6.14 -6.44
CA SER A 24 3.65 6.99 -7.55
C SER A 24 5.16 6.85 -7.82
N PRO A 25 5.61 6.88 -9.07
CA PRO A 25 7.03 6.91 -9.39
C PRO A 25 7.69 8.29 -9.20
N TYR A 26 6.92 9.32 -8.89
CA TYR A 26 7.41 10.70 -8.88
C TYR A 26 7.94 11.14 -7.53
N VAL A 27 8.96 11.99 -7.59
CA VAL A 27 9.61 12.63 -6.44
C VAL A 27 9.67 14.13 -6.67
N THR A 28 9.10 14.91 -5.77
CA THR A 28 9.12 16.37 -5.83
C THR A 28 10.15 16.88 -4.82
N ALA A 29 11.27 17.40 -5.29
CA ALA A 29 12.37 17.87 -4.43
C ALA A 29 11.90 18.86 -3.36
N THR A 30 12.43 18.75 -2.15
CA THR A 30 12.11 19.54 -0.95
C THR A 30 10.71 19.34 -0.35
N GLN A 31 9.86 18.53 -0.98
CA GLN A 31 8.53 18.21 -0.46
C GLN A 31 8.66 17.32 0.78
N THR A 32 7.88 17.66 1.79
CA THR A 32 7.65 16.83 3.00
C THR A 32 6.20 16.41 3.02
N GLU A 33 5.95 15.16 3.32
CA GLU A 33 4.60 14.58 3.36
C GLU A 33 4.37 13.92 4.71
N ILE A 34 3.16 14.06 5.24
CA ILE A 34 2.66 13.30 6.39
C ILE A 34 1.42 12.56 5.93
N GLU A 35 1.48 11.24 5.95
CA GLU A 35 0.41 10.40 5.47
C GLU A 35 -0.28 9.65 6.62
N LEU A 36 -1.60 9.49 6.50
CA LEU A 36 -2.42 8.55 7.24
C LEU A 36 -3.20 7.72 6.24
N ARG A 37 -3.04 6.41 6.26
CA ARG A 37 -3.81 5.49 5.42
C ARG A 37 -4.32 4.30 6.21
N GLY A 38 -5.33 3.63 5.68
CA GLY A 38 -5.81 2.39 6.25
C GLY A 38 -6.96 1.78 5.46
N TYR A 39 -7.32 0.57 5.89
CA TYR A 39 -8.44 -0.16 5.32
C TYR A 39 -9.25 -0.89 6.39
N ARG A 40 -10.45 -1.30 6.01
CA ARG A 40 -11.32 -2.16 6.83
C ARG A 40 -12.07 -3.13 5.94
N TYR A 41 -12.06 -4.40 6.32
CA TYR A 41 -12.89 -5.42 5.68
C TYR A 41 -14.35 -5.31 6.12
N ASP A 42 -15.26 -5.42 5.17
CA ASP A 42 -16.70 -5.59 5.39
C ASP A 42 -17.08 -6.98 4.87
N ASP A 43 -16.83 -7.97 5.71
CA ASP A 43 -17.09 -9.38 5.43
C ASP A 43 -17.36 -10.13 6.75
N ALA A 44 -18.44 -10.92 6.75
CA ALA A 44 -18.83 -11.71 7.93
C ALA A 44 -18.10 -13.05 8.07
N ARG A 45 -17.34 -13.46 7.04
CA ARG A 45 -16.54 -14.70 7.09
C ARG A 45 -15.45 -14.58 8.14
N ALA A 46 -15.23 -15.66 8.91
CA ALA A 46 -14.33 -15.64 10.08
C ALA A 46 -12.90 -15.18 9.77
N ASN A 47 -12.40 -15.50 8.57
CA ASN A 47 -11.05 -15.13 8.13
C ASN A 47 -10.90 -13.66 7.67
N PHE A 48 -11.99 -12.87 7.65
CA PHE A 48 -11.99 -11.46 7.28
C PHE A 48 -12.69 -10.56 8.30
N LYS A 49 -13.54 -11.15 9.15
CA LYS A 49 -14.40 -10.40 10.07
C LYS A 49 -13.58 -9.48 10.98
N ASP A 50 -13.96 -8.20 10.98
CA ASP A 50 -13.36 -7.14 11.79
C ASP A 50 -11.87 -6.85 11.47
N GLY A 51 -11.31 -7.42 10.38
CA GLY A 51 -9.95 -7.12 9.94
C GLY A 51 -9.83 -5.67 9.49
N ASN A 52 -8.82 -4.98 9.98
CA ASN A 52 -8.48 -3.61 9.57
C ASN A 52 -7.02 -3.31 9.88
N ALA A 53 -6.47 -2.32 9.17
CA ALA A 53 -5.15 -1.78 9.46
C ALA A 53 -5.12 -0.28 9.21
N ALA A 54 -4.15 0.40 9.83
CA ALA A 54 -3.87 1.82 9.60
C ALA A 54 -2.41 2.11 9.85
N GLU A 55 -1.85 3.07 9.10
CA GLU A 55 -0.46 3.47 9.17
C GLU A 55 -0.33 4.97 9.16
N VAL A 56 0.72 5.47 9.80
CA VAL A 56 1.13 6.87 9.77
C VAL A 56 2.58 6.92 9.36
N SER A 57 2.88 7.73 8.36
CA SER A 57 4.23 7.93 7.86
C SER A 57 4.61 9.40 7.73
N ILE A 58 5.91 9.62 7.59
CA ILE A 58 6.50 10.88 7.19
C ILE A 58 7.57 10.63 6.13
N SER A 59 7.53 11.39 5.04
CA SER A 59 8.53 11.36 4.00
C SER A 59 9.15 12.75 3.76
N HIS A 60 10.35 12.79 3.18
CA HIS A 60 10.98 14.03 2.70
C HIS A 60 11.85 13.75 1.49
N ALA A 61 11.59 14.45 0.39
CA ALA A 61 12.41 14.37 -0.81
C ALA A 61 13.62 15.29 -0.70
N PHE A 62 14.79 14.73 -0.39
CA PHE A 62 16.05 15.50 -0.27
C PHE A 62 16.56 16.01 -1.63
N ILE A 63 16.27 15.27 -2.69
CA ILE A 63 16.66 15.55 -4.07
C ILE A 63 15.53 15.13 -5.01
N ASP A 64 15.60 15.48 -6.27
CA ASP A 64 14.54 15.31 -7.28
C ASP A 64 14.30 13.86 -7.77
N TRP A 65 15.09 12.92 -7.28
CA TRP A 65 14.97 11.49 -7.66
C TRP A 65 14.92 10.52 -6.48
N TRP A 66 14.96 11.01 -5.22
CA TRP A 66 14.95 10.16 -4.04
C TRP A 66 14.12 10.74 -2.91
N LYS A 67 13.13 9.96 -2.46
CA LYS A 67 12.24 10.25 -1.34
C LYS A 67 12.27 9.08 -0.36
N PRO A 68 12.99 9.18 0.78
CA PRO A 68 12.83 8.27 1.90
C PRO A 68 11.56 8.59 2.69
N GLU A 69 10.98 7.54 3.26
CA GLU A 69 9.78 7.59 4.08
C GLU A 69 9.94 6.67 5.30
N ILE A 70 9.42 7.08 6.44
CA ILE A 70 9.41 6.31 7.67
C ILE A 70 7.97 6.13 8.13
N TYR A 71 7.52 4.88 8.23
CA TYR A 71 6.26 4.52 8.87
C TYR A 71 6.47 4.48 10.38
N LEU A 72 5.93 5.48 11.07
CA LEU A 72 6.10 5.69 12.51
C LEU A 72 5.22 4.77 13.34
N ALA A 73 4.09 4.35 12.78
CA ALA A 73 3.14 3.45 13.41
C ALA A 73 2.39 2.62 12.36
N LYS A 74 2.51 1.31 12.47
CA LYS A 74 1.75 0.32 11.69
C LYS A 74 0.83 -0.41 12.66
N TYR A 75 -0.48 -0.14 12.56
CA TYR A 75 -1.52 -0.79 13.38
C TYR A 75 -2.22 -1.85 12.56
N GLU A 76 -2.42 -3.02 13.16
CA GLU A 76 -3.19 -4.10 12.57
C GLU A 76 -4.17 -4.70 13.58
N ARG A 77 -5.34 -5.05 13.10
CA ARG A 77 -6.28 -5.95 13.74
C ARG A 77 -6.59 -7.11 12.80
N ALA A 78 -5.88 -8.20 12.97
CA ALA A 78 -6.20 -9.43 12.25
C ALA A 78 -7.56 -10.00 12.68
N PRO A 79 -8.29 -10.71 11.81
CA PRO A 79 -9.56 -11.33 12.13
C PRO A 79 -9.49 -12.20 13.39
N GLY A 80 -10.43 -11.98 14.31
CA GLY A 80 -10.48 -12.71 15.58
C GLY A 80 -9.46 -12.32 16.64
N SER A 81 -8.66 -11.28 16.40
CA SER A 81 -7.64 -10.78 17.34
C SER A 81 -7.98 -9.39 17.91
N ALA A 82 -7.26 -9.00 18.96
CA ALA A 82 -7.20 -7.61 19.38
C ALA A 82 -6.26 -6.83 18.45
N GLY A 83 -6.57 -5.55 18.22
CA GLY A 83 -5.69 -4.67 17.47
C GLY A 83 -4.40 -4.37 18.23
N ARG A 84 -3.29 -4.21 17.49
CA ARG A 84 -1.96 -3.94 18.04
C ARG A 84 -1.11 -3.15 17.06
N LEU A 85 -0.05 -2.51 17.54
CA LEU A 85 1.04 -2.05 16.69
C LEU A 85 1.91 -3.25 16.30
N ILE A 86 2.27 -3.34 15.03
CA ILE A 86 2.97 -4.51 14.46
C ILE A 86 4.40 -4.23 14.06
N GLY A 87 4.78 -2.97 13.85
CA GLY A 87 6.13 -2.65 13.43
C GLY A 87 6.33 -1.21 13.01
N TYR A 88 7.43 -0.99 12.36
CA TYR A 88 7.81 0.23 11.66
C TYR A 88 8.53 -0.15 10.36
N GLU A 89 8.53 0.78 9.39
CA GLU A 89 9.13 0.54 8.09
C GLU A 89 9.95 1.74 7.64
N PHE A 90 11.02 1.46 6.90
CA PHE A 90 11.79 2.44 6.18
C PHE A 90 11.68 2.16 4.68
N GLU A 91 11.04 3.05 3.97
CA GLU A 91 10.78 2.96 2.54
C GLU A 91 11.61 3.99 1.78
N ASN A 92 11.91 3.71 0.53
CA ASN A 92 12.60 4.59 -0.39
C ASN A 92 11.95 4.51 -1.76
N THR A 93 11.50 5.65 -2.26
CA THR A 93 11.08 5.82 -3.64
C THR A 93 12.19 6.48 -4.44
N PHE A 94 12.55 5.86 -5.56
CA PHE A 94 13.52 6.37 -6.53
C PHE A 94 12.83 6.66 -7.85
N GLN A 95 12.83 7.92 -8.28
CA GLN A 95 12.39 8.30 -9.62
C GLN A 95 13.52 8.03 -10.61
N LEU A 96 13.30 7.17 -11.60
CA LEU A 96 14.31 6.75 -12.57
C LEU A 96 14.24 7.48 -13.90
N THR A 97 13.06 8.03 -14.25
CA THR A 97 12.87 8.83 -15.46
C THR A 97 12.20 10.15 -15.12
N GLN A 98 12.44 11.17 -15.91
CA GLN A 98 11.70 12.42 -15.78
C GLN A 98 10.28 12.24 -16.30
N GLN A 99 9.32 12.96 -15.70
CA GLN A 99 7.91 12.87 -16.08
C GLN A 99 7.70 13.21 -17.56
N GLY A 100 7.13 12.28 -18.32
CA GLY A 100 6.83 12.42 -19.73
C GLY A 100 8.03 12.33 -20.68
N GLU A 101 9.23 11.99 -20.18
CA GLU A 101 10.42 11.83 -21.01
C GLU A 101 10.33 10.62 -21.95
N TYR A 102 9.75 9.55 -21.50
CA TYR A 102 9.61 8.32 -22.26
C TYR A 102 8.12 7.96 -22.49
N TRP A 103 7.89 6.81 -23.10
CA TRP A 103 6.55 6.27 -23.29
C TRP A 103 5.78 6.09 -21.99
N ALA A 104 6.47 5.71 -20.93
CA ALA A 104 5.96 5.67 -19.56
C ALA A 104 7.06 6.13 -18.61
N ASP A 105 6.65 6.67 -17.46
CA ASP A 105 7.54 7.09 -16.39
C ASP A 105 7.80 5.93 -15.45
N VAL A 106 9.04 5.80 -14.99
CA VAL A 106 9.49 4.67 -14.19
C VAL A 106 10.13 5.15 -12.90
N GLY A 107 9.75 4.53 -11.81
CA GLY A 107 10.40 4.61 -10.51
C GLY A 107 10.74 3.23 -9.98
N PHE A 108 11.31 3.19 -8.80
CA PHE A 108 11.65 1.98 -8.08
C PHE A 108 11.41 2.16 -6.59
N LEU A 109 10.75 1.18 -5.97
CA LEU A 109 10.54 1.10 -4.53
C LEU A 109 11.53 0.15 -3.91
N ALA A 110 12.05 0.49 -2.72
CA ALA A 110 12.77 -0.43 -1.84
C ALA A 110 12.45 -0.13 -0.39
N SER A 111 12.01 -1.12 0.38
CA SER A 111 11.70 -0.95 1.79
C SER A 111 12.29 -2.05 2.68
N TYR A 112 12.36 -1.74 3.96
CA TYR A 112 12.65 -2.69 5.03
C TYR A 112 11.64 -2.50 6.15
N GLU A 113 10.86 -3.53 6.42
CA GLU A 113 9.90 -3.59 7.50
C GLU A 113 10.47 -4.38 8.67
N HIS A 114 10.46 -3.76 9.85
CA HIS A 114 10.76 -4.42 11.11
C HIS A 114 9.48 -4.73 11.86
N THR A 115 9.22 -6.02 12.11
CA THR A 115 8.09 -6.43 12.94
C THR A 115 8.42 -6.45 14.42
N THR A 116 7.52 -5.91 15.24
CA THR A 116 7.57 -6.03 16.71
C THR A 116 6.80 -7.25 17.22
N VAL A 117 6.20 -8.02 16.33
CA VAL A 117 5.46 -9.24 16.67
C VAL A 117 6.41 -10.37 16.95
N ALA A 118 6.37 -10.90 18.18
CA ALA A 118 7.25 -11.98 18.61
C ALA A 118 7.15 -13.21 17.69
N GLY A 119 8.28 -13.64 17.15
CA GLY A 119 8.38 -14.82 16.30
C GLY A 119 8.00 -14.58 14.83
N ALA A 120 7.54 -13.38 14.46
CA ALA A 120 7.36 -13.02 13.06
C ALA A 120 8.69 -12.52 12.45
N PRO A 121 8.96 -12.82 11.17
CA PRO A 121 10.14 -12.33 10.47
C PRO A 121 9.97 -10.88 10.06
N ASP A 122 11.09 -10.17 9.85
CA ASP A 122 11.09 -8.90 9.14
C ASP A 122 10.90 -9.14 7.65
N ALA A 123 10.61 -8.08 6.88
CA ALA A 123 10.46 -8.14 5.44
C ALA A 123 11.31 -7.08 4.71
N VAL A 124 11.64 -7.36 3.46
CA VAL A 124 12.13 -6.40 2.49
C VAL A 124 11.21 -6.41 1.30
N GLU A 125 10.86 -5.24 0.80
CA GLU A 125 10.07 -5.09 -0.42
C GLU A 125 10.87 -4.32 -1.46
N PHE A 126 10.66 -4.62 -2.72
CA PHE A 126 11.26 -3.88 -3.82
C PHE A 126 10.53 -4.13 -5.13
N GLY A 127 10.58 -3.15 -6.01
CA GLY A 127 10.02 -3.34 -7.34
C GLY A 127 9.82 -2.06 -8.15
N PRO A 128 9.57 -2.21 -9.46
CA PRO A 128 9.31 -1.09 -10.34
C PRO A 128 7.93 -0.49 -10.14
N LEU A 129 7.89 0.84 -10.22
CA LEU A 129 6.71 1.67 -10.27
C LEU A 129 6.62 2.25 -11.69
N VAL A 130 5.50 2.10 -12.36
CA VAL A 130 5.33 2.53 -13.73
C VAL A 130 4.08 3.39 -13.85
N GLU A 131 4.20 4.57 -14.42
CA GLU A 131 3.06 5.43 -14.68
C GLU A 131 3.00 5.89 -16.14
N LYS A 132 1.79 5.93 -16.68
CA LYS A 132 1.50 6.49 -18.00
C LYS A 132 0.32 7.43 -17.93
N THR A 133 0.59 8.71 -18.16
CA THR A 133 -0.47 9.71 -18.32
C THR A 133 -0.75 9.98 -19.78
N THR A 134 -2.02 9.96 -20.20
CA THR A 134 -2.48 10.28 -21.52
C THR A 134 -3.65 11.27 -21.41
N GLY A 135 -3.36 12.54 -21.69
CA GLY A 135 -4.34 13.61 -21.50
C GLY A 135 -4.77 13.72 -20.03
N ARG A 136 -6.03 13.42 -19.76
CA ARG A 136 -6.61 13.44 -18.40
C ARG A 136 -6.63 12.09 -17.71
N PHE A 137 -6.14 11.05 -18.35
CA PHE A 137 -6.16 9.69 -17.81
C PHE A 137 -4.76 9.28 -17.38
N ALA A 138 -4.58 9.03 -16.10
CA ALA A 138 -3.37 8.49 -15.50
C ALA A 138 -3.55 7.02 -15.17
N GLN A 139 -2.54 6.20 -15.44
CA GLN A 139 -2.50 4.78 -15.15
C GLN A 139 -1.20 4.45 -14.45
N THR A 140 -1.30 3.90 -13.27
CA THR A 140 -0.16 3.52 -12.44
C THR A 140 -0.17 2.02 -12.19
N PHE A 141 0.98 1.38 -12.36
CA PHE A 141 1.21 -0.04 -12.10
C PHE A 141 2.39 -0.18 -11.14
N ASN A 142 2.24 -1.00 -10.11
CA ASN A 142 3.36 -1.40 -9.27
C ASN A 142 3.51 -2.92 -9.31
N PHE A 143 4.77 -3.37 -9.33
CA PHE A 143 5.15 -4.78 -9.34
C PHE A 143 6.13 -4.98 -8.20
N ILE A 144 5.63 -5.41 -7.04
CA ILE A 144 6.39 -5.46 -5.79
C ILE A 144 6.68 -6.92 -5.42
N TRP A 145 7.93 -7.23 -5.17
CA TRP A 145 8.38 -8.46 -4.55
C TRP A 145 8.64 -8.19 -3.08
N GLU A 146 8.06 -9.01 -2.24
CA GLU A 146 8.33 -9.06 -0.80
C GLU A 146 9.12 -10.32 -0.48
N LYS A 147 10.07 -10.21 0.42
CA LYS A 147 10.83 -11.32 0.94
C LYS A 147 10.99 -11.21 2.45
N GLN A 148 10.54 -12.22 3.16
CA GLN A 148 10.82 -12.35 4.57
C GLN A 148 12.32 -12.55 4.82
N VAL A 149 12.84 -11.87 5.84
CA VAL A 149 14.25 -11.92 6.23
C VAL A 149 14.38 -12.18 7.74
N ARG A 150 15.60 -12.51 8.21
CA ARG A 150 15.92 -12.87 9.60
C ARG A 150 15.36 -14.23 10.04
N ALA A 151 15.42 -14.51 11.35
CA ALA A 151 14.99 -15.78 11.90
C ALA A 151 13.49 -16.01 11.71
N GLY A 152 13.10 -17.20 11.25
CA GLY A 152 11.71 -17.54 10.97
C GLY A 152 11.25 -17.25 9.55
N ALA A 153 12.11 -16.63 8.71
CA ALA A 153 11.78 -16.32 7.33
C ALA A 153 11.48 -17.56 6.50
N SER A 154 10.45 -17.50 5.66
CA SER A 154 10.04 -18.60 4.76
C SER A 154 11.02 -18.86 3.61
N GLY A 155 11.89 -17.88 3.30
CA GLY A 155 12.78 -17.90 2.14
C GLY A 155 12.09 -17.76 0.79
N LYS A 156 10.77 -17.68 0.76
CA LYS A 156 9.97 -17.47 -0.46
C LYS A 156 9.82 -15.99 -0.76
N TYR A 157 9.66 -15.69 -2.05
CA TYR A 157 9.19 -14.39 -2.48
C TYR A 157 7.67 -14.41 -2.57
N GLU A 158 7.03 -13.35 -2.07
CA GLU A 158 5.67 -12.99 -2.37
C GLU A 158 5.68 -11.94 -3.48
N PHE A 159 4.65 -11.95 -4.31
CA PHE A 159 4.54 -11.00 -5.41
C PHE A 159 3.19 -10.32 -5.34
N ARG A 160 3.23 -9.00 -5.29
CA ARG A 160 2.07 -8.13 -5.28
C ARG A 160 2.10 -7.24 -6.52
N TYR A 161 1.01 -7.11 -7.21
CA TYR A 161 0.83 -6.11 -8.24
C TYR A 161 -0.43 -5.31 -8.00
N THR A 162 -0.31 -4.01 -8.24
CA THR A 162 -1.40 -3.06 -8.06
C THR A 162 -1.58 -2.24 -9.33
N TYR A 163 -2.79 -1.80 -9.54
CA TYR A 163 -3.16 -0.93 -10.65
C TYR A 163 -4.08 0.17 -10.15
N SER A 164 -3.83 1.40 -10.59
CA SER A 164 -4.75 2.53 -10.48
C SER A 164 -4.94 3.18 -11.83
N GLY A 165 -6.19 3.41 -12.21
CA GLY A 165 -6.54 4.19 -13.40
C GLY A 165 -7.48 5.31 -12.99
N THR A 166 -7.05 6.58 -13.08
CA THR A 166 -7.82 7.75 -12.67
C THR A 166 -8.05 8.71 -13.82
N TYR A 167 -9.20 9.38 -13.82
CA TYR A 167 -9.53 10.44 -14.76
C TYR A 167 -9.64 11.79 -14.07
N THR A 168 -8.81 12.75 -14.46
CA THR A 168 -8.77 14.10 -13.86
C THR A 168 -9.94 14.93 -14.35
N VAL A 169 -10.98 15.07 -13.54
CA VAL A 169 -12.07 16.03 -13.75
C VAL A 169 -11.61 17.42 -13.34
N SER A 170 -11.02 17.53 -12.13
CA SER A 170 -10.34 18.70 -11.58
C SER A 170 -9.23 18.22 -10.63
N ALA A 171 -8.39 19.12 -10.12
CA ALA A 171 -7.42 18.73 -9.08
C ALA A 171 -8.09 18.05 -7.89
N ALA A 172 -9.20 18.61 -7.42
CA ALA A 172 -9.94 18.07 -6.27
C ALA A 172 -10.85 16.86 -6.60
N LEU A 173 -10.91 16.38 -7.85
CA LEU A 173 -11.79 15.27 -8.22
C LEU A 173 -11.18 14.42 -9.34
N ARG A 174 -10.69 13.26 -8.96
CA ARG A 174 -10.09 12.25 -9.84
C ARG A 174 -10.78 10.89 -9.58
N PRO A 175 -11.98 10.62 -10.15
CA PRO A 175 -12.59 9.29 -10.08
C PRO A 175 -11.76 8.27 -10.83
N GLY A 176 -11.78 7.02 -10.35
CA GLY A 176 -10.99 5.95 -10.95
C GLY A 176 -11.38 4.56 -10.51
N LEU A 177 -10.55 3.62 -10.92
CA LEU A 177 -10.62 2.21 -10.53
C LEU A 177 -9.25 1.77 -10.03
N GLU A 178 -9.24 0.96 -8.98
CA GLU A 178 -8.04 0.27 -8.52
C GLU A 178 -8.23 -1.23 -8.53
N ALA A 179 -7.13 -1.96 -8.71
CA ALA A 179 -7.08 -3.40 -8.63
C ALA A 179 -5.81 -3.85 -7.87
N TYR A 180 -5.96 -4.88 -7.06
CA TYR A 180 -4.92 -5.41 -6.21
C TYR A 180 -4.89 -6.93 -6.32
N ALA A 181 -3.68 -7.47 -6.44
CA ALA A 181 -3.48 -8.89 -6.53
C ALA A 181 -2.23 -9.30 -5.76
N ARG A 182 -2.37 -10.32 -4.91
CA ARG A 182 -1.30 -10.93 -4.15
C ARG A 182 -1.18 -12.41 -4.54
N SER A 183 0.03 -12.84 -4.85
CA SER A 183 0.27 -14.19 -5.37
C SER A 183 0.26 -15.27 -4.29
N SER A 184 0.62 -14.94 -3.05
CA SER A 184 0.76 -15.89 -1.94
C SER A 184 -0.55 -16.59 -1.57
N ASP A 185 -1.64 -15.86 -1.54
CA ASP A 185 -2.97 -16.31 -1.15
C ASP A 185 -4.00 -16.24 -2.28
N HIS A 186 -3.56 -15.84 -3.49
CA HIS A 186 -4.40 -15.67 -4.67
C HIS A 186 -5.60 -14.74 -4.43
N ALA A 187 -5.44 -13.74 -3.55
CA ALA A 187 -6.47 -12.75 -3.26
C ALA A 187 -6.49 -11.66 -4.33
N TYR A 188 -7.64 -11.46 -4.96
CA TYR A 188 -7.84 -10.46 -6.02
C TYR A 188 -9.00 -9.55 -5.65
N GLN A 189 -8.76 -8.25 -5.70
CA GLN A 189 -9.76 -7.23 -5.43
C GLN A 189 -9.69 -6.12 -6.47
N ALA A 190 -10.82 -5.54 -6.83
CA ALA A 190 -10.89 -4.36 -7.67
C ALA A 190 -12.12 -3.53 -7.30
N GLY A 191 -12.05 -2.22 -7.54
CA GLY A 191 -13.21 -1.39 -7.26
C GLY A 191 -13.00 0.09 -7.53
N PRO A 192 -14.07 0.88 -7.43
CA PRO A 192 -14.03 2.32 -7.64
C PRO A 192 -13.32 3.03 -6.51
N ILE A 193 -12.59 4.07 -6.90
CA ILE A 193 -11.96 5.04 -6.01
C ILE A 193 -12.31 6.47 -6.42
N VAL A 194 -12.14 7.38 -5.49
CA VAL A 194 -12.08 8.81 -5.76
C VAL A 194 -10.84 9.34 -5.07
N ALA A 195 -9.99 10.03 -5.81
CA ALA A 195 -8.83 10.75 -5.31
C ALA A 195 -8.95 12.24 -5.64
N GLY A 196 -8.15 13.05 -5.00
CA GLY A 196 -8.09 14.48 -5.27
C GLY A 196 -7.08 15.18 -4.39
N GLU A 197 -6.82 16.42 -4.77
CA GLU A 197 -5.87 17.31 -4.10
C GLU A 197 -6.54 18.66 -3.89
N TRP A 198 -6.40 19.20 -2.68
CA TRP A 198 -6.81 20.56 -2.33
C TRP A 198 -5.59 21.39 -2.00
N HIS A 199 -5.33 22.40 -2.84
CA HIS A 199 -4.35 23.40 -2.51
C HIS A 199 -4.87 24.32 -1.39
N ILE A 200 -4.07 24.49 -0.32
CA ILE A 200 -4.42 25.36 0.80
C ILE A 200 -4.10 26.82 0.42
N PRO A 201 -5.10 27.69 0.29
CA PRO A 201 -4.90 29.05 -0.22
C PRO A 201 -3.82 29.82 0.52
N SER A 202 -3.03 30.59 -0.24
CA SER A 202 -1.92 31.44 0.27
C SER A 202 -0.77 30.66 0.94
N THR A 203 -0.62 29.39 0.62
CA THR A 203 0.48 28.54 1.11
C THR A 203 1.08 27.71 -0.01
N THR A 204 2.19 27.00 0.26
CA THR A 204 2.78 25.96 -0.61
C THR A 204 2.37 24.56 -0.12
N ARG A 205 1.15 24.43 0.44
CA ARG A 205 0.67 23.22 1.10
C ARG A 205 -0.49 22.63 0.35
N ASN A 206 -0.52 21.31 0.27
CA ASN A 206 -1.62 20.56 -0.31
C ASN A 206 -2.15 19.54 0.69
N LEU A 207 -3.39 19.16 0.49
CA LEU A 207 -4.01 18.02 1.15
C LEU A 207 -4.49 17.07 0.05
N GLU A 208 -3.81 15.95 -0.09
CA GLU A 208 -4.26 14.86 -0.95
C GLU A 208 -5.17 13.91 -0.20
N TYR A 209 -6.10 13.29 -0.92
CA TYR A 209 -6.95 12.25 -0.38
C TYR A 209 -7.24 11.17 -1.41
N ARG A 210 -7.47 9.97 -0.93
CA ARG A 210 -7.95 8.84 -1.71
C ARG A 210 -8.90 8.00 -0.86
N VAL A 211 -10.08 7.73 -1.38
CA VAL A 211 -11.08 6.87 -0.73
C VAL A 211 -11.65 5.91 -1.76
N GLY A 212 -11.97 4.70 -1.33
CA GLY A 212 -12.50 3.72 -2.25
C GLY A 212 -13.15 2.51 -1.58
N VAL A 213 -13.78 1.70 -2.41
CA VAL A 213 -14.31 0.40 -2.02
C VAL A 213 -13.87 -0.64 -3.04
N LEU A 214 -13.16 -1.65 -2.57
CA LEU A 214 -12.74 -2.78 -3.39
C LEU A 214 -13.70 -3.94 -3.17
N LEU A 215 -13.99 -4.66 -4.23
CA LEU A 215 -14.82 -5.86 -4.24
C LEU A 215 -13.92 -7.08 -4.47
N GLY A 216 -14.10 -8.12 -3.67
CA GLY A 216 -13.41 -9.39 -3.86
C GLY A 216 -13.81 -10.04 -5.18
N VAL A 217 -12.83 -10.34 -6.04
CA VAL A 217 -13.04 -11.01 -7.32
C VAL A 217 -13.18 -12.53 -7.14
N ASN A 218 -12.62 -13.06 -6.06
CA ASN A 218 -12.69 -14.48 -5.74
C ASN A 218 -12.91 -14.73 -4.24
N ALA A 219 -13.07 -16.00 -3.84
CA ALA A 219 -13.34 -16.37 -2.46
C ALA A 219 -12.16 -16.16 -1.50
N MET A 220 -10.94 -15.99 -2.01
CA MET A 220 -9.72 -15.76 -1.22
C MET A 220 -9.61 -14.30 -0.76
N ALA A 221 -10.32 -13.38 -1.41
CA ALA A 221 -10.39 -11.97 -1.01
C ALA A 221 -11.63 -11.68 -0.14
N PRO A 222 -11.61 -10.65 0.73
CA PRO A 222 -12.79 -10.17 1.42
C PRO A 222 -13.84 -9.68 0.41
N ARG A 223 -15.12 -9.78 0.76
CA ARG A 223 -16.22 -9.34 -0.11
C ARG A 223 -16.12 -7.87 -0.46
N ARG A 224 -15.79 -7.05 0.53
CA ARG A 224 -15.57 -5.62 0.38
C ARG A 224 -14.44 -5.18 1.29
N THR A 225 -13.63 -4.25 0.79
CA THR A 225 -12.61 -3.55 1.55
C THR A 225 -12.82 -2.05 1.36
N TRP A 226 -13.09 -1.34 2.43
CA TRP A 226 -13.07 0.12 2.45
C TRP A 226 -11.66 0.58 2.67
N LEU A 227 -11.19 1.53 1.86
CA LEU A 227 -9.87 2.13 2.00
C LEU A 227 -9.96 3.66 2.07
N ALA A 228 -9.03 4.25 2.79
CA ALA A 228 -8.89 5.71 2.88
C ALA A 228 -7.42 6.06 3.09
N GLN A 229 -7.00 7.17 2.48
CA GLN A 229 -5.69 7.77 2.60
C GLN A 229 -5.86 9.29 2.63
N VAL A 230 -5.11 9.95 3.47
CA VAL A 230 -4.97 11.41 3.51
C VAL A 230 -3.51 11.73 3.67
N GLU A 231 -3.02 12.64 2.85
CA GLU A 231 -1.64 13.08 2.84
C GLU A 231 -1.60 14.60 2.90
N TYR A 232 -0.75 15.11 3.78
CA TYR A 232 -0.51 16.53 3.94
C TYR A 232 0.90 16.86 3.46
N GLU A 233 0.98 17.66 2.42
CA GLU A 233 2.20 18.04 1.73
C GLU A 233 2.60 19.49 2.04
N PHE A 234 3.90 19.73 2.21
CA PHE A 234 4.46 21.08 2.40
C PHE A 234 5.94 21.16 1.97
N PHE A 235 6.41 22.39 1.69
CA PHE A 235 7.77 22.70 1.23
C PHE A 235 8.50 23.59 2.24
#